data_77e9776361d61ff6f0217dc04038dbc4
#
_entry.id   77e9776361d61ff6f0217dc04038dbc4
#
_cell.length_a   1.000
_cell.length_b   1.000
_cell.length_c   1.000
_cell.angle_alpha   90.00
_cell.angle_beta   90.00
_cell.angle_gamma   90.00
#
_symmetry.space_group_name_H-M   'P 1'
#
loop_
_entity.id
_entity.type
_entity.pdbx_description
1 polymer ?
#
loop_
_entity_poly.entity_id
_entity_poly.type
_entity_poly.pdbx_seq_one_letter_code
_entity_poly.pdbx_strand_id
1 'polypeptide(L)'
;LYDILNMFKIHNFSAGPCILPPEVLKEASEAVKGWGNNGLSLIEMSHRSKPFVAVMEEAREITKELLGLPDRFEILYLQGGASLGFLTTAYNLIPEGGSAAYTDTGTWAAKAIKEARHLGDIEVVGSSKDSGYNAIPHTPSVDSKHSYFHYTTNNTIFGTQYQNIPTEA
;
A
#
# COMPACT_ATOMS: atom_id res chain seq x y z
N LEU A 1 -8.65 -33.57 -11.66
CA LEU A 1 -8.75 -32.14 -11.94
C LEU A 1 -7.53 -31.33 -11.43
N TYR A 2 -6.95 -31.71 -10.28
CA TYR A 2 -5.76 -31.00 -9.72
C TYR A 2 -4.50 -31.19 -10.57
N ASP A 3 -4.35 -32.36 -11.24
CA ASP A 3 -3.17 -32.65 -12.09
C ASP A 3 -3.18 -31.90 -13.44
N ILE A 4 -4.37 -31.56 -13.95
CA ILE A 4 -4.46 -30.83 -15.23
C ILE A 4 -4.08 -29.35 -15.05
N LEU A 5 -4.32 -28.77 -13.87
CA LEU A 5 -3.94 -27.38 -13.54
C LEU A 5 -2.41 -27.20 -13.39
N ASN A 6 -1.67 -28.27 -13.11
CA ASN A 6 -0.21 -28.24 -13.06
C ASN A 6 0.49 -28.30 -14.43
N MET A 7 -0.23 -28.65 -15.51
CA MET A 7 0.35 -28.77 -16.85
C MET A 7 0.61 -27.43 -17.55
N PHE A 8 -0.04 -26.34 -17.10
CA PHE A 8 0.12 -24.99 -17.67
C PHE A 8 0.35 -23.96 -16.58
N LYS A 9 1.51 -24.03 -15.94
CA LYS A 9 1.89 -23.00 -14.97
C LYS A 9 2.27 -21.72 -15.71
N ILE A 10 1.35 -20.75 -15.73
CA ILE A 10 1.64 -19.42 -16.24
C ILE A 10 2.52 -18.69 -15.24
N HIS A 11 3.66 -18.19 -15.70
CA HIS A 11 4.51 -17.32 -14.91
C HIS A 11 3.93 -15.90 -14.94
N ASN A 12 3.39 -15.45 -13.81
CA ASN A 12 2.86 -14.11 -13.67
C ASN A 12 3.86 -13.23 -12.91
N PHE A 13 4.36 -12.19 -13.56
CA PHE A 13 5.27 -11.19 -13.01
C PHE A 13 4.59 -9.83 -12.78
N SER A 14 3.26 -9.79 -12.82
CA SER A 14 2.51 -8.56 -12.55
C SER A 14 2.72 -8.09 -11.13
N ALA A 15 2.86 -6.79 -10.94
CA ALA A 15 3.01 -6.17 -9.64
C ALA A 15 1.72 -6.23 -8.80
N GLY A 16 0.57 -6.25 -9.46
CA GLY A 16 -0.75 -6.41 -8.84
C GLY A 16 -1.87 -6.34 -9.89
N PRO A 17 -2.82 -7.29 -9.88
CA PRO A 17 -2.87 -8.54 -9.11
C PRO A 17 -1.66 -9.45 -9.38
N CYS A 18 -1.06 -9.94 -8.31
CA CYS A 18 0.13 -10.78 -8.38
C CYS A 18 -0.20 -12.26 -8.15
N ILE A 19 0.81 -13.11 -8.33
CA ILE A 19 0.70 -14.53 -7.99
C ILE A 19 0.66 -14.70 -6.47
N LEU A 20 -0.18 -15.61 -6.01
CA LEU A 20 -0.23 -16.03 -4.60
C LEU A 20 0.31 -17.46 -4.47
N PRO A 21 0.90 -17.83 -3.32
CA PRO A 21 1.25 -19.21 -3.03
C PRO A 21 0.04 -20.14 -3.14
N PRO A 22 0.20 -21.35 -3.70
CA PRO A 22 -0.92 -22.29 -3.84
C PRO A 22 -1.60 -22.63 -2.52
N GLU A 23 -0.85 -22.65 -1.42
CA GLU A 23 -1.34 -22.91 -0.06
C GLU A 23 -2.33 -21.83 0.37
N VAL A 24 -2.03 -20.56 0.11
CA VAL A 24 -2.90 -19.41 0.40
C VAL A 24 -4.21 -19.51 -0.37
N LEU A 25 -4.13 -19.87 -1.67
CA LEU A 25 -5.34 -20.05 -2.50
C LEU A 25 -6.21 -21.21 -2.00
N LYS A 26 -5.59 -22.30 -1.55
CA LYS A 26 -6.28 -23.44 -0.98
C LYS A 26 -6.99 -23.04 0.32
N GLU A 27 -6.29 -22.41 1.25
CA GLU A 27 -6.85 -21.98 2.54
C GLU A 27 -7.99 -20.97 2.34
N ALA A 28 -7.82 -19.99 1.45
CA ALA A 28 -8.87 -19.05 1.10
C ALA A 28 -10.11 -19.75 0.51
N SER A 29 -9.91 -20.73 -0.37
CA SER A 29 -10.99 -21.52 -0.94
C SER A 29 -11.77 -22.31 0.14
N GLU A 30 -11.08 -22.92 1.10
CA GLU A 30 -11.74 -23.63 2.20
C GLU A 30 -12.46 -22.65 3.15
N ALA A 31 -11.89 -21.49 3.43
CA ALA A 31 -12.53 -20.46 4.25
C ALA A 31 -13.83 -19.91 3.62
N VAL A 32 -13.90 -19.88 2.29
CA VAL A 32 -15.13 -19.49 1.56
C VAL A 32 -16.20 -20.59 1.63
N LYS A 33 -15.82 -21.87 1.67
CA LYS A 33 -16.77 -22.99 1.80
C LYS A 33 -17.33 -23.11 3.22
N GLY A 34 -16.52 -22.80 4.23
CA GLY A 34 -16.91 -22.83 5.64
C GLY A 34 -15.74 -22.50 6.54
N TRP A 35 -16.00 -21.78 7.63
CA TRP A 35 -14.98 -21.35 8.59
C TRP A 35 -15.25 -21.91 9.99
N GLY A 36 -14.32 -22.69 10.50
CA GLY A 36 -14.47 -23.33 11.80
C GLY A 36 -15.64 -24.30 11.85
N ASN A 37 -16.30 -24.39 13.00
CA ASN A 37 -17.42 -25.31 13.24
C ASN A 37 -18.80 -24.61 13.18
N ASN A 38 -18.88 -23.42 12.59
CA ASN A 38 -20.09 -22.58 12.63
C ASN A 38 -21.09 -22.89 11.50
N GLY A 39 -20.69 -23.69 10.51
CA GLY A 39 -21.50 -23.95 9.31
C GLY A 39 -21.66 -22.75 8.37
N LEU A 40 -20.94 -21.66 8.62
CA LEU A 40 -20.93 -20.43 7.80
C LEU A 40 -19.58 -20.26 7.09
N SER A 41 -19.63 -19.73 5.89
CA SER A 41 -18.47 -19.19 5.20
C SER A 41 -17.90 -17.97 5.92
N LEU A 42 -16.60 -17.73 5.83
CA LEU A 42 -15.99 -16.52 6.38
C LEU A 42 -16.64 -15.24 5.81
N ILE A 43 -17.04 -15.25 4.53
CA ILE A 43 -17.67 -14.10 3.87
C ILE A 43 -19.16 -13.92 4.23
N GLU A 44 -19.77 -14.91 4.88
CA GLU A 44 -21.15 -14.84 5.39
C GLU A 44 -21.21 -14.37 6.85
N MET A 45 -20.06 -14.32 7.52
CA MET A 45 -19.99 -13.90 8.91
C MET A 45 -20.10 -12.39 9.06
N SER A 46 -20.79 -11.94 10.11
CA SER A 46 -20.76 -10.54 10.50
C SER A 46 -19.32 -10.15 10.92
N HIS A 47 -18.85 -9.00 10.43
CA HIS A 47 -17.56 -8.43 10.85
C HIS A 47 -17.45 -8.11 12.36
N ARG A 48 -18.58 -8.15 13.09
CA ARG A 48 -18.67 -7.97 14.55
C ARG A 48 -18.77 -9.29 15.31
N SER A 49 -18.86 -10.43 14.62
CA SER A 49 -18.90 -11.74 15.28
C SER A 49 -17.51 -12.07 15.86
N LYS A 50 -17.51 -12.76 17.01
CA LYS A 50 -16.26 -13.14 17.66
C LYS A 50 -15.28 -13.91 16.76
N PRO A 51 -15.73 -14.90 15.95
CA PRO A 51 -14.84 -15.62 15.05
C PRO A 51 -14.20 -14.71 13.98
N PHE A 52 -14.95 -13.77 13.42
CA PHE A 52 -14.41 -12.84 12.43
C PHE A 52 -13.44 -11.83 13.06
N VAL A 53 -13.78 -11.29 14.23
CA VAL A 53 -12.89 -10.40 14.98
C VAL A 53 -11.57 -11.10 15.29
N ALA A 54 -11.59 -12.37 15.71
CA ALA A 54 -10.36 -13.13 15.97
C ALA A 54 -9.46 -13.23 14.74
N VAL A 55 -10.02 -13.49 13.54
CA VAL A 55 -9.25 -13.49 12.28
C VAL A 55 -8.61 -12.14 12.00
N MET A 56 -9.34 -11.04 12.23
CA MET A 56 -8.82 -9.69 12.01
C MET A 56 -7.72 -9.30 13.01
N GLU A 57 -7.87 -9.69 14.27
CA GLU A 57 -6.81 -9.46 15.28
C GLU A 57 -5.55 -10.26 14.94
N GLU A 58 -5.68 -11.55 14.61
CA GLU A 58 -4.55 -12.37 14.17
C GLU A 58 -3.86 -11.76 12.94
N ALA A 59 -4.61 -11.26 11.95
CA ALA A 59 -4.05 -10.60 10.79
C ALA A 59 -3.27 -9.32 11.15
N ARG A 60 -3.74 -8.53 12.14
CA ARG A 60 -3.01 -7.36 12.63
C ARG A 60 -1.71 -7.74 13.32
N GLU A 61 -1.75 -8.72 14.21
CA GLU A 61 -0.57 -9.21 14.94
C GLU A 61 0.49 -9.74 13.97
N ILE A 62 0.11 -10.58 13.01
CA ILE A 62 1.02 -11.11 11.99
C ILE A 62 1.62 -9.98 11.15
N THR A 63 0.82 -9.00 10.75
CA THR A 63 1.31 -7.85 9.96
C THR A 63 2.30 -7.03 10.77
N LYS A 64 2.03 -6.78 12.05
CA LYS A 64 2.89 -6.06 12.97
C LYS A 64 4.22 -6.78 13.17
N GLU A 65 4.18 -8.10 13.37
CA GLU A 65 5.36 -8.96 13.50
C GLU A 65 6.22 -8.94 12.22
N LEU A 66 5.60 -9.17 11.05
CA LEU A 66 6.30 -9.20 9.76
C LEU A 66 6.98 -7.88 9.40
N LEU A 67 6.41 -6.76 9.82
CA LEU A 67 6.97 -5.43 9.59
C LEU A 67 7.92 -4.99 10.73
N GLY A 68 8.09 -5.79 11.78
CA GLY A 68 8.93 -5.46 12.93
C GLY A 68 8.50 -4.19 13.66
N LEU A 69 7.19 -3.92 13.72
CA LEU A 69 6.67 -2.67 14.27
C LEU A 69 6.61 -2.73 15.81
N PRO A 70 7.13 -1.70 16.51
CA PRO A 70 6.97 -1.59 17.95
C PRO A 70 5.52 -1.29 18.36
N ASP A 71 5.21 -1.51 19.65
CA ASP A 71 3.84 -1.43 20.20
C ASP A 71 3.13 -0.09 20.00
N ARG A 72 3.88 1.00 19.77
CA ARG A 72 3.30 2.32 19.48
C ARG A 72 2.62 2.44 18.13
N PHE A 73 2.73 1.41 17.25
CA PHE A 73 2.06 1.38 15.94
C PHE A 73 0.81 0.52 15.99
N GLU A 74 -0.23 0.98 15.32
CA GLU A 74 -1.47 0.24 15.08
C GLU A 74 -1.62 -0.10 13.60
N ILE A 75 -2.14 -1.30 13.32
CA ILE A 75 -2.43 -1.74 11.96
C ILE A 75 -3.90 -1.46 11.65
N LEU A 76 -4.12 -0.67 10.59
CA LEU A 76 -5.45 -0.32 10.11
C LEU A 76 -5.65 -0.85 8.69
N TYR A 77 -6.65 -1.71 8.49
CA TYR A 77 -7.09 -2.13 7.16
C TYR A 77 -8.20 -1.21 6.69
N LEU A 78 -7.86 -0.27 5.79
CA LEU A 78 -8.78 0.75 5.30
C LEU A 78 -9.21 0.44 3.87
N GLN A 79 -10.46 0.78 3.56
CA GLN A 79 -10.97 0.72 2.19
C GLN A 79 -10.39 1.85 1.31
N GLY A 80 -10.62 1.76 0.00
CA GLY A 80 -10.32 2.83 -0.97
C GLY A 80 -8.96 2.71 -1.63
N GLY A 81 -8.17 1.71 -1.26
CA GLY A 81 -6.84 1.44 -1.83
C GLY A 81 -5.89 2.62 -1.67
N ALA A 82 -4.80 2.61 -2.43
CA ALA A 82 -3.79 3.66 -2.39
C ALA A 82 -4.33 5.05 -2.77
N SER A 83 -5.36 5.12 -3.63
CA SER A 83 -5.94 6.42 -4.05
C SER A 83 -6.57 7.17 -2.89
N LEU A 84 -7.35 6.48 -2.05
CA LEU A 84 -7.89 7.10 -0.83
C LEU A 84 -6.79 7.32 0.20
N GLY A 85 -5.78 6.44 0.27
CA GLY A 85 -4.62 6.61 1.13
C GLY A 85 -3.86 7.91 0.85
N PHE A 86 -3.68 8.30 -0.41
CA PHE A 86 -3.05 9.58 -0.77
C PHE A 86 -3.82 10.77 -0.21
N LEU A 87 -5.14 10.78 -0.39
CA LEU A 87 -6.00 11.84 0.13
C LEU A 87 -6.00 11.86 1.66
N THR A 88 -6.17 10.69 2.30
CA THR A 88 -6.24 10.56 3.76
C THR A 88 -4.94 11.00 4.44
N THR A 89 -3.78 10.69 3.85
CA THR A 89 -2.48 11.15 4.35
C THR A 89 -2.44 12.68 4.37
N ALA A 90 -2.74 13.31 3.24
CA ALA A 90 -2.74 14.77 3.15
C ALA A 90 -3.77 15.40 4.10
N TYR A 91 -4.97 14.84 4.17
CA TYR A 91 -6.06 15.33 5.04
C TYR A 91 -5.68 15.32 6.53
N ASN A 92 -4.93 14.31 6.97
CA ASN A 92 -4.53 14.17 8.38
C ASN A 92 -3.26 14.96 8.73
N LEU A 93 -2.36 15.19 7.76
CA LEU A 93 -1.01 15.68 8.04
C LEU A 93 -0.78 17.14 7.57
N ILE A 94 -1.59 17.68 6.67
CA ILE A 94 -1.46 19.07 6.24
C ILE A 94 -2.45 19.93 7.07
N PRO A 95 -1.96 20.81 7.94
CA PRO A 95 -2.83 21.77 8.64
C PRO A 95 -3.36 22.82 7.66
N GLU A 96 -4.37 23.59 8.07
CA GLU A 96 -4.90 24.71 7.30
C GLU A 96 -3.78 25.69 6.93
N GLY A 97 -3.65 26.01 5.64
CA GLY A 97 -2.57 26.84 5.11
C GLY A 97 -1.17 26.17 5.13
N GLY A 98 -1.09 24.88 5.45
CA GLY A 98 0.15 24.13 5.48
C GLY A 98 0.63 23.64 4.11
N SER A 99 1.82 23.06 4.11
CA SER A 99 2.46 22.54 2.90
C SER A 99 3.10 21.18 3.11
N ALA A 100 3.34 20.47 2.01
CA ALA A 100 4.10 19.22 2.01
C ALA A 100 5.01 19.12 0.78
N ALA A 101 6.10 18.38 0.91
CA ALA A 101 7.06 18.13 -0.15
C ALA A 101 6.81 16.75 -0.79
N TYR A 102 6.97 16.68 -2.12
CA TYR A 102 6.75 15.46 -2.89
C TYR A 102 7.85 15.25 -3.94
N THR A 103 8.11 13.99 -4.28
CA THR A 103 8.83 13.66 -5.52
C THR A 103 7.85 13.15 -6.58
N ASP A 104 8.03 13.60 -7.83
CA ASP A 104 7.29 13.15 -9.01
C ASP A 104 8.13 12.16 -9.82
N THR A 105 7.95 10.87 -9.52
CA THR A 105 8.74 9.76 -10.07
C THR A 105 7.94 8.77 -10.88
N GLY A 106 6.69 9.10 -11.22
CA GLY A 106 5.84 8.26 -12.04
C GLY A 106 4.35 8.49 -11.82
N THR A 107 3.52 7.67 -12.44
CA THR A 107 2.05 7.80 -12.41
C THR A 107 1.50 7.85 -10.98
N TRP A 108 1.99 6.99 -10.10
CA TRP A 108 1.48 6.92 -8.73
C TRP A 108 1.91 8.13 -7.89
N ALA A 109 3.13 8.60 -8.07
CA ALA A 109 3.61 9.83 -7.46
C ALA A 109 2.80 11.04 -7.93
N ALA A 110 2.61 11.19 -9.24
CA ALA A 110 1.79 12.27 -9.81
C ALA A 110 0.34 12.25 -9.30
N LYS A 111 -0.23 11.04 -9.10
CA LYS A 111 -1.57 10.88 -8.53
C LYS A 111 -1.61 11.32 -7.06
N ALA A 112 -0.63 10.93 -6.26
CA ALA A 112 -0.52 11.36 -4.87
C ALA A 112 -0.40 12.89 -4.75
N ILE A 113 0.43 13.53 -5.59
CA ILE A 113 0.57 14.98 -5.69
C ILE A 113 -0.79 15.64 -6.02
N LYS A 114 -1.51 15.07 -6.99
CA LYS A 114 -2.82 15.61 -7.40
C LYS A 114 -3.82 15.63 -6.25
N GLU A 115 -3.92 14.52 -5.51
CA GLU A 115 -4.83 14.42 -4.37
C GLU A 115 -4.44 15.39 -3.24
N ALA A 116 -3.16 15.49 -2.92
CA ALA A 116 -2.67 16.38 -1.86
C ALA A 116 -2.90 17.87 -2.16
N ARG A 117 -2.83 18.27 -3.43
CA ARG A 117 -3.08 19.67 -3.87
C ARG A 117 -4.49 20.18 -3.59
N HIS A 118 -5.43 19.30 -3.29
CA HIS A 118 -6.77 19.72 -2.86
C HIS A 118 -6.79 20.22 -1.39
N LEU A 119 -5.72 19.96 -0.63
CA LEU A 119 -5.70 20.16 0.82
C LEU A 119 -4.61 21.12 1.30
N GLY A 120 -3.60 21.41 0.48
CA GLY A 120 -2.54 22.32 0.87
C GLY A 120 -1.59 22.65 -0.27
N ASP A 121 -0.56 23.43 0.05
CA ASP A 121 0.49 23.81 -0.90
C ASP A 121 1.48 22.65 -1.06
N ILE A 122 1.70 22.18 -2.29
CA ILE A 122 2.52 21.01 -2.58
C ILE A 122 3.72 21.43 -3.42
N GLU A 123 4.90 21.36 -2.79
CA GLU A 123 6.18 21.55 -3.46
C GLU A 123 6.69 20.23 -4.04
N VAL A 124 6.96 20.20 -5.35
CA VAL A 124 7.62 19.06 -6.00
C VAL A 124 9.13 19.31 -5.96
N VAL A 125 9.79 18.67 -4.99
CA VAL A 125 11.22 18.86 -4.70
C VAL A 125 12.15 18.03 -5.58
N GLY A 126 11.62 17.11 -6.37
CA GLY A 126 12.35 16.31 -7.33
C GLY A 126 11.41 15.67 -8.33
N SER A 127 11.80 15.66 -9.62
CA SER A 127 10.97 15.06 -10.67
C SER A 127 11.87 14.40 -11.72
N SER A 128 11.45 13.23 -12.20
CA SER A 128 12.02 12.59 -13.40
C SER A 128 11.07 12.59 -14.60
N LYS A 129 10.04 13.45 -14.58
CA LYS A 129 9.03 13.54 -15.61
C LYS A 129 9.62 13.86 -16.99
N ASP A 130 10.53 14.82 -17.06
CA ASP A 130 11.13 15.27 -18.31
C ASP A 130 12.00 14.19 -18.97
N SER A 131 12.52 13.25 -18.19
CA SER A 131 13.23 12.05 -18.69
C SER A 131 12.30 10.86 -18.95
N GLY A 132 10.98 11.03 -18.88
CA GLY A 132 10.03 9.95 -19.07
C GLY A 132 9.96 8.96 -17.90
N TYR A 133 10.30 9.40 -16.69
CA TYR A 133 10.30 8.60 -15.46
C TYR A 133 11.20 7.36 -15.52
N ASN A 134 12.34 7.46 -16.21
CA ASN A 134 13.28 6.36 -16.37
C ASN A 134 14.38 6.29 -15.28
N ALA A 135 14.35 7.19 -14.31
CA ALA A 135 15.29 7.28 -13.22
C ALA A 135 14.61 7.80 -11.93
N ILE A 136 15.25 7.59 -10.81
CA ILE A 136 14.93 8.27 -9.56
C ILE A 136 15.73 9.58 -9.52
N PRO A 137 15.09 10.75 -9.35
CA PRO A 137 15.79 12.01 -9.24
C PRO A 137 16.62 12.06 -7.96
N HIS A 138 17.70 12.85 -7.98
CA HIS A 138 18.34 13.22 -6.73
C HIS A 138 17.32 13.97 -5.86
N THR A 139 17.14 13.50 -4.63
CA THR A 139 16.24 14.15 -3.68
C THR A 139 17.01 15.24 -2.97
N PRO A 140 16.68 16.52 -3.19
CA PRO A 140 17.29 17.60 -2.43
C PRO A 140 16.87 17.54 -0.97
N SER A 141 17.55 18.27 -0.12
CA SER A 141 17.10 18.47 1.26
C SER A 141 15.69 19.11 1.25
N VAL A 142 14.81 18.55 2.06
CA VAL A 142 13.43 19.04 2.20
C VAL A 142 13.41 20.11 3.29
N ASP A 143 12.80 21.26 3.00
CA ASP A 143 12.66 22.34 3.96
C ASP A 143 11.77 21.90 5.15
N SER A 144 12.22 22.16 6.37
CA SER A 144 11.50 21.86 7.62
C SER A 144 10.16 22.60 7.76
N LYS A 145 9.85 23.56 6.87
CA LYS A 145 8.53 24.21 6.80
C LYS A 145 7.41 23.26 6.39
N HIS A 146 7.75 22.16 5.66
CA HIS A 146 6.77 21.18 5.20
C HIS A 146 6.34 20.25 6.34
N SER A 147 5.04 19.94 6.39
CA SER A 147 4.47 19.04 7.39
C SER A 147 4.97 17.60 7.23
N TYR A 148 5.26 17.19 6.00
CA TYR A 148 5.84 15.89 5.68
C TYR A 148 6.47 15.88 4.28
N PHE A 149 7.26 14.86 4.05
CA PHE A 149 7.81 14.52 2.74
C PHE A 149 7.21 13.20 2.24
N HIS A 150 6.69 13.20 1.01
CA HIS A 150 6.15 12.02 0.35
C HIS A 150 7.02 11.60 -0.83
N TYR A 151 7.34 10.32 -0.89
CA TYR A 151 7.96 9.70 -2.04
C TYR A 151 7.29 8.36 -2.35
N THR A 152 7.24 7.97 -3.63
CA THR A 152 6.69 6.69 -4.08
C THR A 152 7.83 5.69 -4.19
N THR A 153 7.88 4.73 -3.26
CA THR A 153 8.98 3.76 -3.16
C THR A 153 9.17 2.93 -4.42
N ASN A 154 8.07 2.60 -5.09
CA ASN A 154 8.08 1.75 -6.28
C ASN A 154 7.01 2.20 -7.28
N ASN A 155 7.43 2.61 -8.46
CA ASN A 155 6.55 2.97 -9.56
C ASN A 155 6.37 1.77 -10.51
N THR A 156 5.34 0.98 -10.29
CA THR A 156 5.08 -0.29 -10.99
C THR A 156 4.86 -0.16 -12.50
N ILE A 157 4.45 1.02 -12.99
CA ILE A 157 4.23 1.28 -14.41
C ILE A 157 5.55 1.57 -15.13
N PHE A 158 6.41 2.40 -14.52
CA PHE A 158 7.69 2.81 -15.11
C PHE A 158 8.87 1.92 -14.69
N GLY A 159 8.69 1.07 -13.68
CA GLY A 159 9.71 0.15 -13.19
C GLY A 159 10.83 0.82 -12.38
N THR A 160 10.62 2.04 -11.92
CA THR A 160 11.58 2.74 -11.07
C THR A 160 11.31 2.50 -9.59
N GLN A 161 12.37 2.32 -8.81
CA GLN A 161 12.29 2.01 -7.38
C GLN A 161 13.39 2.73 -6.63
N TYR A 162 13.04 3.31 -5.46
CA TYR A 162 14.04 3.79 -4.52
C TYR A 162 14.77 2.61 -3.88
N GLN A 163 16.10 2.59 -3.98
CA GLN A 163 16.93 1.55 -3.36
C GLN A 163 17.17 1.83 -1.87
N ASN A 164 17.15 3.09 -1.50
CA ASN A 164 17.32 3.55 -0.13
C ASN A 164 16.20 4.51 0.24
N ILE A 165 15.80 4.49 1.51
CA ILE A 165 14.88 5.50 2.04
C ILE A 165 15.60 6.86 2.01
N PRO A 166 15.01 7.92 1.42
CA PRO A 166 15.57 9.26 1.48
C PRO A 166 15.59 9.74 2.94
N THR A 167 16.75 9.67 3.59
CA THR A 167 16.90 9.99 5.03
C THR A 167 17.42 11.41 5.28
N GLU A 168 17.81 12.11 4.23
CA GLU A 168 18.31 13.48 4.31
C GLU A 168 17.21 14.48 3.96
N ALA A 169 16.16 14.45 4.77
CA ALA A 169 15.10 15.45 4.71
C ALA A 169 15.06 16.23 6.02
#